data_6c61ed7a5e85ba02dca230aaa217f8a3
#
_entry.id   6c61ed7a5e85ba02dca230aaa217f8a3
#
_cell.length_a   1.000
_cell.length_b   1.000
_cell.length_c   1.000
_cell.angle_alpha   90.00
_cell.angle_beta   90.00
_cell.angle_gamma   90.00
#
_symmetry.space_group_name_H-M   'P 1'
#
loop_
_entity.id
_entity.type
_entity.pdbx_description
1 polymer ?
#
loop_
_entity_poly.entity_id
_entity_poly.type
_entity_poly.pdbx_seq_one_letter_code
_entity_poly.pdbx_strand_id
1 'polypeptide(L)'
;MIIRSKAPLRIGLAGGGTDVGPYSDIYGGCILNATINKYAYATIMPRRDNKIILNARDRNECIELDSESKLAIDGKLDLLKGVYNRIVKDFNHNAPLSFELNTYVDAPPGSGLGSSSTLVVAIVGAFTEWLGLPLGEYDIAHLAYDIERKDLAMAGGKQDQYAATFGGWNFMEFYKEDKVIVNPLRIRPEYLKE
;
A
#
# COMPACT_ATOMS: atom_id res chain seq x y z
N MET A 1 -20.13 12.18 1.55
CA MET A 1 -19.35 11.19 2.36
C MET A 1 -17.87 11.42 2.05
N ILE A 2 -16.99 11.37 3.05
CA ILE A 2 -15.53 11.47 2.90
C ILE A 2 -14.93 10.28 3.63
N ILE A 3 -14.15 9.48 2.91
CA ILE A 3 -13.44 8.31 3.46
C ILE A 3 -11.97 8.69 3.60
N ARG A 4 -11.38 8.38 4.77
CA ARG A 4 -9.97 8.65 5.04
C ARG A 4 -9.29 7.41 5.56
N SER A 5 -8.13 7.10 5.00
CA SER A 5 -7.24 6.05 5.45
C SER A 5 -5.83 6.60 5.64
N LYS A 6 -5.09 6.00 6.56
CA LYS A 6 -3.65 6.25 6.71
C LYS A 6 -2.92 4.95 7.02
N ALA A 7 -1.70 4.85 6.56
CA ALA A 7 -0.81 3.73 6.86
C ALA A 7 0.56 4.26 7.31
N PRO A 8 1.21 3.66 8.31
CA PRO A 8 2.49 4.13 8.83
C PRO A 8 3.66 3.73 7.92
N LEU A 9 4.63 4.63 7.79
CA LEU A 9 5.94 4.32 7.21
C LEU A 9 6.75 3.44 8.17
N ARG A 10 7.80 2.78 7.65
CA ARG A 10 8.59 1.83 8.44
C ARG A 10 10.11 2.11 8.33
N ILE A 11 10.83 1.65 9.34
CA ILE A 11 12.29 1.47 9.31
C ILE A 11 12.60 -0.03 9.36
N GLY A 12 13.55 -0.47 8.53
CA GLY A 12 14.11 -1.82 8.61
C GLY A 12 15.28 -1.83 9.59
N LEU A 13 15.24 -2.73 10.57
CA LEU A 13 16.25 -2.84 11.61
C LEU A 13 17.27 -3.95 11.31
N ALA A 14 16.78 -5.08 10.77
CA ALA A 14 17.62 -6.22 10.38
C ALA A 14 16.95 -7.06 9.28
N GLY A 15 17.74 -7.80 8.53
CA GLY A 15 17.28 -8.77 7.53
C GLY A 15 16.84 -8.18 6.20
N GLY A 16 17.02 -6.86 5.99
CA GLY A 16 16.59 -6.19 4.76
C GLY A 16 17.12 -6.85 3.48
N GLY A 17 16.24 -7.01 2.48
CA GLY A 17 16.55 -7.69 1.22
C GLY A 17 16.27 -9.20 1.22
N THR A 18 16.09 -9.83 2.38
CA THR A 18 15.76 -11.27 2.45
C THR A 18 14.30 -11.57 2.09
N ASP A 19 13.48 -10.55 1.98
CA ASP A 19 12.07 -10.60 1.55
C ASP A 19 11.87 -10.51 0.04
N VAL A 20 12.98 -10.35 -0.72
CA VAL A 20 12.94 -10.19 -2.17
C VAL A 20 13.13 -11.55 -2.86
N GLY A 21 12.28 -11.85 -3.85
CA GLY A 21 12.48 -12.98 -4.72
C GLY A 21 13.72 -12.79 -5.65
N PRO A 22 14.46 -13.83 -6.01
CA PRO A 22 14.23 -15.23 -5.69
C PRO A 22 14.80 -15.70 -4.33
N TYR A 23 15.44 -14.80 -3.56
CA TYR A 23 16.09 -15.19 -2.30
C TYR A 23 15.06 -15.78 -1.30
N SER A 24 13.97 -15.04 -1.05
CA SER A 24 12.91 -15.49 -0.14
C SER A 24 12.29 -16.84 -0.55
N ASP A 25 12.22 -17.09 -1.86
CA ASP A 25 11.57 -18.30 -2.38
C ASP A 25 12.46 -19.54 -2.27
N ILE A 26 13.79 -19.35 -2.24
CA ILE A 26 14.77 -20.43 -2.17
C ILE A 26 15.20 -20.69 -0.72
N TYR A 27 15.52 -19.66 0.02
CA TYR A 27 16.16 -19.75 1.33
C TYR A 27 15.23 -19.35 2.49
N GLY A 28 14.07 -18.76 2.18
CA GLY A 28 13.28 -18.03 3.16
C GLY A 28 13.90 -16.67 3.48
N GLY A 29 13.15 -15.84 4.19
CA GLY A 29 13.63 -14.54 4.63
C GLY A 29 13.10 -14.20 6.00
N CYS A 30 13.86 -13.39 6.76
CA CYS A 30 13.45 -12.89 8.05
C CYS A 30 13.79 -11.41 8.17
N ILE A 31 12.84 -10.59 8.59
CA ILE A 31 13.02 -9.15 8.78
C ILE A 31 12.51 -8.73 10.15
N LEU A 32 13.31 -7.91 10.80
CA LEU A 32 12.89 -7.11 11.94
C LEU A 32 12.67 -5.67 11.48
N ASN A 33 11.46 -5.16 11.67
CA ASN A 33 11.12 -3.77 11.34
C ASN A 33 10.23 -3.13 12.41
N ALA A 34 10.12 -1.82 12.33
CA ALA A 34 9.22 -1.03 13.15
C ALA A 34 8.57 0.08 12.31
N THR A 35 7.31 0.35 12.56
CA THR A 35 6.67 1.54 11.99
C THR A 35 7.03 2.78 12.80
N ILE A 36 6.98 3.93 12.12
CA ILE A 36 7.34 5.23 12.69
C ILE A 36 6.14 6.19 12.63
N ASN A 37 6.22 7.29 13.35
CA ASN A 37 5.17 8.31 13.37
C ASN A 37 5.24 9.23 12.12
N LYS A 38 5.28 8.61 10.96
CA LYS A 38 5.16 9.19 9.62
C LYS A 38 4.23 8.31 8.82
N TYR A 39 3.40 8.91 8.00
CA TYR A 39 2.27 8.20 7.37
C TYR A 39 2.15 8.52 5.88
N ALA A 40 1.52 7.61 5.16
CA ALA A 40 0.86 7.90 3.90
C ALA A 40 -0.64 8.03 4.17
N TYR A 41 -1.27 8.98 3.50
CA TYR A 41 -2.70 9.30 3.65
C TYR A 41 -3.40 9.16 2.32
N ALA A 42 -4.62 8.63 2.35
CA ALA A 42 -5.54 8.57 1.23
C ALA A 42 -6.91 9.09 1.66
N THR A 43 -7.49 9.99 0.88
CA THR A 43 -8.83 10.51 1.09
C THR A 43 -9.64 10.33 -0.18
N ILE A 44 -10.74 9.58 -0.12
CA ILE A 44 -11.69 9.37 -1.22
C ILE A 44 -12.95 10.20 -0.97
N MET A 45 -13.37 10.93 -2.00
CA MET A 45 -14.64 11.64 -2.07
C MET A 45 -15.42 11.10 -3.27
N PRO A 46 -16.45 10.26 -3.07
CA PRO A 46 -17.29 9.75 -4.16
C PRO A 46 -17.96 10.89 -4.94
N ARG A 47 -18.02 10.75 -6.27
CA ARG A 47 -18.60 11.71 -7.21
C ARG A 47 -19.76 11.06 -7.98
N ARG A 48 -20.50 11.88 -8.76
CA ARG A 48 -21.63 11.40 -9.58
C ARG A 48 -21.60 11.95 -11.01
N ASP A 49 -20.44 12.47 -11.43
CA ASP A 49 -20.26 13.16 -12.71
C ASP A 49 -19.45 12.32 -13.71
N ASN A 50 -19.29 11.03 -13.43
CA ASN A 50 -18.50 10.09 -14.24
C ASN A 50 -17.05 10.53 -14.46
N LYS A 51 -16.46 11.21 -13.47
CA LYS A 51 -15.06 11.63 -13.48
C LYS A 51 -14.27 10.98 -12.35
N ILE A 52 -12.97 10.81 -12.58
CA ILE A 52 -11.98 10.44 -11.61
C ILE A 52 -10.96 11.55 -11.51
N ILE A 53 -10.76 12.07 -10.31
CA ILE A 53 -9.68 13.03 -10.03
C ILE A 53 -8.65 12.33 -9.14
N LEU A 54 -7.40 12.26 -9.62
CA LEU A 54 -6.27 11.73 -8.84
C LEU A 54 -5.33 12.90 -8.52
N ASN A 55 -5.11 13.15 -7.24
CA ASN A 55 -4.35 14.29 -6.75
C ASN A 55 -3.29 13.82 -5.73
N ALA A 56 -2.02 13.77 -6.15
CA ALA A 56 -0.86 13.49 -5.30
C ALA A 56 -0.28 14.83 -4.80
N ARG A 57 -0.72 15.29 -3.63
CA ARG A 57 -0.43 16.63 -3.11
C ARG A 57 1.05 16.86 -2.78
N ASP A 58 1.72 15.82 -2.29
CA ASP A 58 3.15 15.85 -1.99
C ASP A 58 4.04 15.96 -3.24
N ARG A 59 3.48 15.62 -4.42
CA ARG A 59 4.15 15.70 -5.72
C ARG A 59 3.68 16.87 -6.57
N ASN A 60 2.67 17.62 -6.13
CA ASN A 60 1.97 18.65 -6.91
C ASN A 60 1.47 18.13 -8.28
N GLU A 61 1.05 16.88 -8.32
CA GLU A 61 0.50 16.22 -9.50
C GLU A 61 -1.01 16.02 -9.34
N CYS A 62 -1.78 16.48 -10.34
CA CYS A 62 -3.23 16.30 -10.39
C CYS A 62 -3.65 15.95 -11.81
N ILE A 63 -4.48 14.94 -11.97
CA ILE A 63 -5.07 14.56 -13.25
C ILE A 63 -6.57 14.33 -13.09
N GLU A 64 -7.32 14.69 -14.13
CA GLU A 64 -8.74 14.38 -14.28
C GLU A 64 -8.92 13.43 -15.46
N LEU A 65 -9.70 12.38 -15.24
CA LEU A 65 -9.96 11.31 -16.20
C LEU A 65 -11.45 11.03 -16.27
N ASP A 66 -11.91 10.48 -17.38
CA ASP A 66 -13.22 9.86 -17.44
C ASP A 66 -13.25 8.57 -16.63
N SER A 67 -14.40 8.28 -16.02
CA SER A 67 -14.60 7.07 -15.25
C SER A 67 -14.73 5.88 -16.20
N GLU A 68 -13.66 5.10 -16.32
CA GLU A 68 -13.57 3.89 -17.13
C GLU A 68 -13.28 2.68 -16.26
N SER A 69 -13.63 1.49 -16.75
CA SER A 69 -13.38 0.23 -16.02
C SER A 69 -11.88 -0.10 -15.89
N LYS A 70 -11.03 0.51 -16.72
CA LYS A 70 -9.57 0.35 -16.68
C LYS A 70 -8.90 1.62 -17.16
N LEU A 71 -8.07 2.21 -16.30
CA LEU A 71 -7.24 3.36 -16.62
C LEU A 71 -5.91 2.93 -17.25
N ALA A 72 -5.44 3.69 -18.25
CA ALA A 72 -4.17 3.45 -18.90
C ALA A 72 -2.99 3.72 -17.95
N ILE A 73 -2.02 2.82 -17.92
CA ILE A 73 -0.74 3.00 -17.23
C ILE A 73 0.20 3.69 -18.21
N ASP A 74 0.45 4.98 -18.00
CA ASP A 74 1.09 5.88 -18.97
C ASP A 74 2.24 6.72 -18.39
N GLY A 75 2.69 6.39 -17.19
CA GLY A 75 3.75 7.10 -16.47
C GLY A 75 3.26 8.22 -15.55
N LYS A 76 1.95 8.52 -15.53
CA LYS A 76 1.37 9.58 -14.68
C LYS A 76 0.50 8.98 -13.59
N LEU A 77 0.93 9.09 -12.34
CA LEU A 77 0.22 8.57 -11.17
C LEU A 77 -0.17 7.08 -11.31
N ASP A 78 0.68 6.30 -11.96
CA ASP A 78 0.42 4.89 -12.30
C ASP A 78 0.13 4.03 -11.08
N LEU A 79 0.73 4.36 -9.93
CA LEU A 79 0.47 3.67 -8.68
C LEU A 79 -1.00 3.80 -8.24
N LEU A 80 -1.56 5.01 -8.35
CA LEU A 80 -2.96 5.29 -8.01
C LEU A 80 -3.91 4.61 -9.00
N LYS A 81 -3.57 4.66 -10.30
CA LYS A 81 -4.33 3.98 -11.35
C LYS A 81 -4.28 2.47 -11.22
N GLY A 82 -3.14 1.90 -10.86
CA GLY A 82 -2.98 0.46 -10.62
C GLY A 82 -3.87 -0.05 -9.51
N VAL A 83 -3.94 0.68 -8.37
CA VAL A 83 -4.87 0.34 -7.28
C VAL A 83 -6.32 0.40 -7.78
N TYR A 84 -6.72 1.47 -8.45
CA TYR A 84 -8.07 1.60 -9.01
C TYR A 84 -8.41 0.42 -9.94
N ASN A 85 -7.54 0.11 -10.89
CA ASN A 85 -7.75 -0.95 -11.85
C ASN A 85 -7.97 -2.31 -11.18
N ARG A 86 -7.18 -2.62 -10.16
CA ARG A 86 -7.31 -3.86 -9.40
C ARG A 86 -8.60 -3.90 -8.61
N ILE A 87 -8.95 -2.82 -7.91
CA ILE A 87 -10.19 -2.73 -7.14
C ILE A 87 -11.42 -2.88 -8.03
N VAL A 88 -11.47 -2.19 -9.16
CA VAL A 88 -12.61 -2.28 -10.10
C VAL A 88 -12.74 -3.69 -10.69
N LYS A 89 -11.62 -4.29 -11.05
CA LYS A 89 -11.59 -5.64 -11.62
C LYS A 89 -12.06 -6.70 -10.62
N ASP A 90 -11.48 -6.73 -9.44
CA ASP A 90 -11.65 -7.86 -8.52
C ASP A 90 -12.86 -7.68 -7.59
N PHE A 91 -13.27 -6.44 -7.29
CA PHE A 91 -14.29 -6.15 -6.28
C PHE A 91 -15.48 -5.34 -6.77
N ASN A 92 -15.44 -4.77 -7.98
CA ASN A 92 -16.56 -3.99 -8.53
C ASN A 92 -17.05 -4.48 -9.89
N HIS A 93 -16.87 -5.76 -10.21
CA HIS A 93 -17.37 -6.41 -11.43
C HIS A 93 -17.04 -5.64 -12.73
N ASN A 94 -15.88 -4.99 -12.80
CA ASN A 94 -15.48 -4.06 -13.86
C ASN A 94 -16.41 -2.84 -14.05
N ALA A 95 -17.32 -2.55 -13.12
CA ALA A 95 -18.12 -1.33 -13.17
C ALA A 95 -17.24 -0.12 -12.76
N PRO A 96 -17.18 0.94 -13.57
CA PRO A 96 -16.35 2.11 -13.25
C PRO A 96 -16.87 2.83 -12.00
N LEU A 97 -15.93 3.45 -11.25
CA LEU A 97 -16.22 4.26 -10.07
C LEU A 97 -15.90 5.72 -10.38
N SER A 98 -16.70 6.64 -9.85
CA SER A 98 -16.49 8.10 -9.96
C SER A 98 -16.14 8.67 -8.60
N PHE A 99 -14.95 9.29 -8.46
CA PHE A 99 -14.43 9.79 -7.19
C PHE A 99 -13.30 10.78 -7.38
N GLU A 100 -12.97 11.49 -6.32
CA GLU A 100 -11.73 12.22 -6.15
C GLU A 100 -10.89 11.51 -5.10
N LEU A 101 -9.62 11.20 -5.44
CA LEU A 101 -8.62 10.63 -4.54
C LEU A 101 -7.53 11.67 -4.29
N ASN A 102 -7.41 12.10 -3.06
CA ASN A 102 -6.31 12.93 -2.59
C ASN A 102 -5.33 12.09 -1.79
N THR A 103 -4.05 12.14 -2.14
CA THR A 103 -2.98 11.45 -1.43
C THR A 103 -1.92 12.40 -0.93
N TYR A 104 -1.24 12.02 0.15
CA TYR A 104 -0.10 12.73 0.72
C TYR A 104 0.79 11.75 1.47
N VAL A 105 2.10 11.90 1.38
CA VAL A 105 3.07 11.09 2.13
C VAL A 105 4.02 12.01 2.91
N ASP A 106 4.22 11.69 4.20
CA ASP A 106 5.06 12.47 5.12
C ASP A 106 6.59 12.38 4.82
N ALA A 107 6.98 11.56 3.84
CA ALA A 107 8.38 11.38 3.45
C ALA A 107 8.55 11.49 1.93
N PRO A 108 9.66 12.06 1.45
CA PRO A 108 9.91 12.16 0.02
C PRO A 108 10.08 10.78 -0.63
N PRO A 109 9.75 10.64 -1.92
CA PRO A 109 10.07 9.44 -2.69
C PRO A 109 11.57 9.08 -2.59
N GLY A 110 11.88 7.78 -2.50
CA GLY A 110 13.26 7.31 -2.40
C GLY A 110 13.91 7.45 -1.02
N SER A 111 13.15 7.82 0.01
CA SER A 111 13.65 7.93 1.40
C SER A 111 14.05 6.60 2.05
N GLY A 112 13.77 5.46 1.42
CA GLY A 112 14.01 4.14 2.00
C GLY A 112 13.01 3.73 3.09
N LEU A 113 11.96 4.52 3.31
CA LEU A 113 10.97 4.31 4.38
C LEU A 113 9.72 3.52 3.93
N GLY A 114 9.72 2.93 2.73
CA GLY A 114 8.60 2.18 2.18
C GLY A 114 7.42 3.05 1.72
N SER A 115 7.67 4.32 1.37
CA SER A 115 6.63 5.31 1.09
C SER A 115 5.66 4.91 -0.02
N SER A 116 6.15 4.30 -1.11
CA SER A 116 5.33 3.82 -2.22
C SER A 116 4.32 2.75 -1.78
N SER A 117 4.82 1.69 -1.17
CA SER A 117 4.00 0.57 -0.71
C SER A 117 3.03 0.98 0.41
N THR A 118 3.48 1.85 1.31
CA THR A 118 2.62 2.42 2.35
C THR A 118 1.47 3.23 1.74
N LEU A 119 1.73 3.97 0.65
CA LEU A 119 0.68 4.70 -0.07
C LEU A 119 -0.34 3.75 -0.70
N VAL A 120 0.11 2.65 -1.32
CA VAL A 120 -0.79 1.61 -1.87
C VAL A 120 -1.68 1.04 -0.77
N VAL A 121 -1.10 0.68 0.38
CA VAL A 121 -1.87 0.18 1.54
C VAL A 121 -2.91 1.20 2.00
N ALA A 122 -2.55 2.48 2.11
CA ALA A 122 -3.50 3.53 2.49
C ALA A 122 -4.64 3.68 1.48
N ILE A 123 -4.37 3.59 0.16
CA ILE A 123 -5.40 3.68 -0.87
C ILE A 123 -6.30 2.44 -0.86
N VAL A 124 -5.72 1.24 -0.77
CA VAL A 124 -6.49 -0.01 -0.65
C VAL A 124 -7.40 0.05 0.58
N GLY A 125 -6.89 0.49 1.74
CA GLY A 125 -7.68 0.68 2.95
C GLY A 125 -8.83 1.67 2.76
N ALA A 126 -8.64 2.77 2.02
CA ALA A 126 -9.70 3.71 1.72
C ALA A 126 -10.79 3.11 0.83
N PHE A 127 -10.42 2.32 -0.18
CA PHE A 127 -11.40 1.59 -1.01
C PHE A 127 -12.11 0.48 -0.23
N THR A 128 -11.40 -0.23 0.64
CA THR A 128 -11.98 -1.25 1.52
C THR A 128 -13.11 -0.67 2.36
N GLU A 129 -12.87 0.48 3.00
CA GLU A 129 -13.89 1.18 3.78
C GLU A 129 -15.02 1.72 2.91
N TRP A 130 -14.71 2.34 1.76
CA TRP A 130 -15.73 2.92 0.88
C TRP A 130 -16.70 1.88 0.33
N LEU A 131 -16.17 0.74 -0.13
CA LEU A 131 -16.95 -0.30 -0.81
C LEU A 131 -17.42 -1.41 0.15
N GLY A 132 -17.04 -1.35 1.43
CA GLY A 132 -17.37 -2.39 2.42
C GLY A 132 -16.75 -3.74 2.07
N LEU A 133 -15.50 -3.78 1.62
CA LEU A 133 -14.85 -5.00 1.18
C LEU A 133 -14.48 -5.89 2.39
N PRO A 134 -14.66 -7.20 2.31
CA PRO A 134 -14.35 -8.12 3.40
C PRO A 134 -12.85 -8.50 3.43
N LEU A 135 -11.97 -7.50 3.47
CA LEU A 135 -10.52 -7.69 3.48
C LEU A 135 -9.95 -7.53 4.90
N GLY A 136 -9.24 -8.55 5.36
CA GLY A 136 -8.43 -8.50 6.58
C GLY A 136 -7.02 -7.93 6.31
N GLU A 137 -6.22 -7.81 7.36
CA GLU A 137 -4.87 -7.24 7.29
C GLU A 137 -3.97 -7.98 6.29
N TYR A 138 -3.97 -9.31 6.31
CA TYR A 138 -3.20 -10.12 5.36
C TYR A 138 -3.67 -9.93 3.91
N ASP A 139 -4.99 -9.81 3.70
CA ASP A 139 -5.55 -9.61 2.36
C ASP A 139 -5.15 -8.25 1.79
N ILE A 140 -5.22 -7.19 2.61
CA ILE A 140 -4.81 -5.82 2.24
C ILE A 140 -3.31 -5.79 1.90
N ALA A 141 -2.46 -6.38 2.74
CA ALA A 141 -1.02 -6.41 2.51
C ALA A 141 -0.66 -7.19 1.23
N HIS A 142 -1.27 -8.36 1.04
CA HIS A 142 -1.05 -9.19 -0.14
C HIS A 142 -1.56 -8.51 -1.42
N LEU A 143 -2.76 -7.91 -1.37
CA LEU A 143 -3.31 -7.16 -2.50
C LEU A 143 -2.42 -5.98 -2.89
N ALA A 144 -1.91 -5.23 -1.90
CA ALA A 144 -0.98 -4.14 -2.14
C ALA A 144 0.32 -4.63 -2.80
N TYR A 145 0.86 -5.76 -2.33
CA TYR A 145 2.03 -6.41 -2.94
C TYR A 145 1.75 -6.81 -4.39
N ASP A 146 0.63 -7.46 -4.67
CA ASP A 146 0.27 -7.89 -6.01
C ASP A 146 0.12 -6.73 -6.99
N ILE A 147 -0.51 -5.64 -6.56
CA ILE A 147 -0.64 -4.42 -7.38
C ILE A 147 0.74 -3.88 -7.78
N GLU A 148 1.65 -3.75 -6.83
CA GLU A 148 2.98 -3.19 -7.12
C GLU A 148 3.85 -4.15 -7.94
N ARG A 149 3.91 -5.44 -7.58
CA ARG A 149 4.87 -6.39 -8.15
C ARG A 149 4.35 -7.10 -9.40
N LYS A 150 3.06 -7.47 -9.42
CA LYS A 150 2.47 -8.24 -10.53
C LYS A 150 1.79 -7.34 -11.56
N ASP A 151 1.00 -6.33 -11.13
CA ASP A 151 0.26 -5.49 -12.07
C ASP A 151 1.11 -4.35 -12.65
N LEU A 152 1.94 -3.72 -11.82
CA LEU A 152 2.79 -2.58 -12.21
C LEU A 152 4.24 -2.96 -12.47
N ALA A 153 4.64 -4.23 -12.24
CA ALA A 153 5.98 -4.75 -12.43
C ALA A 153 7.09 -3.92 -11.72
N MET A 154 6.76 -3.31 -10.59
CA MET A 154 7.70 -2.55 -9.78
C MET A 154 8.64 -3.49 -9.02
N ALA A 155 9.93 -3.18 -8.97
CA ALA A 155 10.89 -3.94 -8.20
C ALA A 155 10.72 -3.70 -6.68
N GLY A 156 10.97 -4.74 -5.87
CA GLY A 156 10.99 -4.63 -4.40
C GLY A 156 10.58 -5.91 -3.70
N GLY A 157 10.68 -5.89 -2.38
CA GLY A 157 10.30 -6.98 -1.50
C GLY A 157 8.86 -6.92 -1.00
N LYS A 158 8.58 -7.70 0.03
CA LYS A 158 7.24 -7.89 0.62
C LYS A 158 7.06 -7.13 1.94
N GLN A 159 8.14 -6.72 2.63
CA GLN A 159 8.07 -6.18 3.99
C GLN A 159 7.22 -4.91 4.13
N ASP A 160 7.25 -4.05 3.12
CA ASP A 160 6.69 -2.69 3.21
C ASP A 160 5.18 -2.70 3.34
N GLN A 161 4.50 -3.51 2.52
CA GLN A 161 3.06 -3.65 2.52
C GLN A 161 2.57 -4.26 3.84
N TYR A 162 3.27 -5.29 4.34
CA TYR A 162 2.91 -5.93 5.60
C TYR A 162 3.20 -5.02 6.79
N ALA A 163 4.34 -4.32 6.82
CA ALA A 163 4.65 -3.35 7.88
C ALA A 163 3.62 -2.21 7.94
N ALA A 164 3.24 -1.66 6.78
CA ALA A 164 2.26 -0.58 6.68
C ALA A 164 0.85 -1.00 7.12
N THR A 165 0.51 -2.27 6.92
CA THR A 165 -0.81 -2.81 7.28
C THR A 165 -0.89 -3.16 8.77
N PHE A 166 0.09 -3.89 9.29
CA PHE A 166 0.08 -4.36 10.68
C PHE A 166 0.51 -3.31 11.70
N GLY A 167 1.39 -2.39 11.29
CA GLY A 167 1.94 -1.37 12.20
C GLY A 167 2.79 -1.95 13.32
N GLY A 168 3.36 -1.09 14.18
CA GLY A 168 4.12 -1.49 15.36
C GLY A 168 5.48 -2.10 15.05
N TRP A 169 5.94 -2.97 15.92
CA TRP A 169 7.18 -3.73 15.80
C TRP A 169 6.89 -5.12 15.32
N ASN A 170 7.55 -5.59 14.27
CA ASN A 170 7.25 -6.89 13.68
C ASN A 170 8.53 -7.67 13.39
N PHE A 171 8.51 -8.95 13.75
CA PHE A 171 9.38 -9.96 13.17
C PHE A 171 8.60 -10.69 12.08
N MET A 172 9.06 -10.57 10.84
CA MET A 172 8.39 -11.11 9.67
C MET A 172 9.20 -12.25 9.08
N GLU A 173 8.52 -13.29 8.66
CA GLU A 173 9.11 -14.45 7.99
C GLU A 173 8.51 -14.58 6.60
N PHE A 174 9.37 -14.78 5.61
CA PHE A 174 9.00 -14.88 4.19
C PHE A 174 9.38 -16.25 3.67
N TYR A 175 8.45 -16.86 2.97
CA TYR A 175 8.60 -18.20 2.41
C TYR A 175 8.22 -18.20 0.94
N LYS A 176 8.49 -19.33 0.26
CA LYS A 176 8.04 -19.57 -1.11
C LYS A 176 6.51 -19.48 -1.23
N GLU A 177 6.02 -19.33 -2.47
CA GLU A 177 4.59 -19.22 -2.77
C GLU A 177 3.91 -18.01 -2.08
N ASP A 178 4.68 -16.91 -1.96
CA ASP A 178 4.24 -15.66 -1.36
C ASP A 178 3.72 -15.76 0.08
N LYS A 179 4.01 -16.86 0.79
CA LYS A 179 3.63 -17.04 2.18
C LYS A 179 4.43 -16.10 3.08
N VAL A 180 3.73 -15.30 3.87
CA VAL A 180 4.30 -14.38 4.86
C VAL A 180 3.68 -14.66 6.23
N ILE A 181 4.51 -14.63 7.27
CA ILE A 181 4.08 -14.68 8.66
C ILE A 181 4.54 -13.38 9.33
N VAL A 182 3.61 -12.65 9.91
CA VAL A 182 3.90 -11.46 10.69
C VAL A 182 3.74 -11.80 12.17
N ASN A 183 4.82 -11.60 12.95
CA ASN A 183 4.83 -11.77 14.39
C ASN A 183 4.95 -10.38 15.04
N PRO A 184 3.84 -9.75 15.47
CA PRO A 184 3.88 -8.48 16.19
C PRO A 184 4.61 -8.64 17.52
N LEU A 185 5.60 -7.79 17.77
CA LEU A 185 6.41 -7.83 18.98
C LEU A 185 5.87 -6.87 20.04
N ARG A 186 5.65 -7.36 21.24
CA ARG A 186 5.26 -6.55 22.40
C ARG A 186 6.51 -6.05 23.11
N ILE A 187 6.98 -4.86 22.70
CA ILE A 187 8.13 -4.21 23.33
C ILE A 187 7.63 -3.29 24.45
N ARG A 188 8.24 -3.41 25.64
CA ARG A 188 7.89 -2.54 26.77
C ARG A 188 8.30 -1.11 26.47
N PRO A 189 7.44 -0.10 26.81
CA PRO A 189 7.72 1.31 26.51
C PRO A 189 9.04 1.85 27.08
N GLU A 190 9.52 1.28 28.19
CA GLU A 190 10.80 1.66 28.79
C GLU A 190 12.00 1.41 27.89
N TYR A 191 11.96 0.35 27.06
CA TYR A 191 13.03 0.01 26.11
C TYR A 191 12.97 0.81 24.80
N LEU A 192 11.93 1.59 24.59
CA LEU A 192 11.79 2.44 23.40
C LEU A 192 12.31 3.88 23.60
N LYS A 193 12.77 4.19 24.82
CA LYS A 193 13.23 5.54 25.22
C LYS A 193 14.75 5.66 25.28
N GLU A 194 15.48 4.58 25.12
CA GLU A 194 16.95 4.51 25.10
C GLU A 194 17.49 4.53 23.66
#